data_75dc2cde07f59040fc11440c928c0886
#
_entry.id   75dc2cde07f59040fc11440c928c0886
#
_cell.length_a   1.000
_cell.length_b   1.000
_cell.length_c   1.000
_cell.angle_alpha   90.00
_cell.angle_beta   90.00
_cell.angle_gamma   90.00
#
_symmetry.space_group_name_H-M   'P 1'
#
loop_
_entity.id
_entity.type
_entity.pdbx_description
1 polymer ?
#
loop_
_entity_poly.entity_id
_entity_poly.type
_entity_poly.pdbx_seq_one_letter_code
_entity_poly.pdbx_strand_id
1 'polypeptide(L)'
;DYFSEKRIESFANDYYPESKKLYIKYVFSPSFKIYESVTVALKENSFKIYGLSGVIIMNDFDNCLEKKKEIINDISSTFSTQNIDRGTVKVQDLTDNSSIRNQTELLLENDLGLFSVQCTDWSKKSEEKYGWSDNISISVYSKEYENFLRNEAY
;
A
#
# COMPACT_ATOMS: atom_id res chain seq x y z
N ASP A 1 11.96 -1.57 18.32
CA ASP A 1 11.19 -2.48 17.48
C ASP A 1 9.87 -1.82 17.06
N TYR A 2 9.71 -1.53 15.75
CA TYR A 2 8.54 -0.81 15.23
C TYR A 2 7.28 -1.68 15.22
N PHE A 3 7.44 -2.98 15.19
CA PHE A 3 6.37 -3.95 15.02
C PHE A 3 6.24 -4.90 16.23
N SER A 4 6.65 -4.46 17.41
CA SER A 4 6.36 -5.23 18.63
C SER A 4 4.85 -5.32 18.86
N GLU A 5 4.37 -6.45 19.38
CA GLU A 5 2.95 -6.67 19.68
C GLU A 5 2.35 -5.52 20.50
N LYS A 6 3.02 -5.14 21.59
CA LYS A 6 2.59 -4.03 22.46
C LYS A 6 2.40 -2.71 21.69
N ARG A 7 3.26 -2.44 20.69
CA ARG A 7 3.16 -1.22 19.89
C ARG A 7 2.03 -1.32 18.88
N ILE A 8 1.89 -2.46 18.21
CA ILE A 8 0.79 -2.70 17.26
C ILE A 8 -0.56 -2.62 17.99
N GLU A 9 -0.69 -3.18 19.18
CA GLU A 9 -1.90 -3.09 19.99
C GLU A 9 -2.30 -1.66 20.35
N SER A 10 -1.34 -0.74 20.47
CA SER A 10 -1.61 0.67 20.80
C SER A 10 -2.32 1.47 19.72
N PHE A 11 -2.36 0.99 18.47
CA PHE A 11 -3.04 1.64 17.36
C PHE A 11 -4.46 1.13 17.21
N ALA A 12 -5.39 2.02 16.80
CA ALA A 12 -6.75 1.63 16.48
C ALA A 12 -6.80 0.66 15.31
N ASN A 13 -7.77 -0.26 15.33
CA ASN A 13 -8.06 -1.13 14.19
C ASN A 13 -8.95 -0.38 13.20
N ASP A 14 -8.65 -0.52 11.92
CA ASP A 14 -9.50 -0.07 10.84
C ASP A 14 -9.94 -1.31 10.05
N TYR A 15 -11.24 -1.62 10.10
CA TYR A 15 -11.81 -2.82 9.51
C TYR A 15 -12.30 -2.54 8.09
N TYR A 16 -12.17 -3.54 7.23
CA TYR A 16 -12.76 -3.50 5.90
C TYR A 16 -14.29 -3.48 5.96
N PRO A 17 -14.97 -2.73 5.07
CA PRO A 17 -16.41 -2.49 5.15
C PRO A 17 -17.26 -3.77 5.19
N GLU A 18 -16.95 -4.73 4.33
CA GLU A 18 -17.74 -5.95 4.17
C GLU A 18 -17.29 -7.11 5.07
N SER A 19 -16.11 -7.00 5.68
CA SER A 19 -15.57 -8.10 6.48
C SER A 19 -14.68 -7.63 7.63
N LYS A 20 -14.90 -8.22 8.82
CA LYS A 20 -14.06 -8.02 10.01
C LYS A 20 -12.98 -9.10 10.17
N LYS A 21 -12.81 -9.99 9.20
CA LYS A 21 -11.81 -11.08 9.27
C LYS A 21 -10.37 -10.55 9.29
N LEU A 22 -10.14 -9.45 8.57
CA LEU A 22 -8.87 -8.75 8.54
C LEU A 22 -9.08 -7.28 8.86
N TYR A 23 -8.09 -6.68 9.46
CA TYR A 23 -8.06 -5.26 9.77
C TYR A 23 -6.68 -4.69 9.50
N ILE A 24 -6.62 -3.38 9.34
CA ILE A 24 -5.37 -2.67 9.15
C ILE A 24 -5.06 -1.80 10.37
N LYS A 25 -3.78 -1.57 10.60
CA LYS A 25 -3.29 -0.61 11.57
C LYS A 25 -2.32 0.35 10.89
N TYR A 26 -2.52 1.62 11.10
CA TYR A 26 -1.59 2.66 10.67
C TYR A 26 -0.53 2.87 11.73
N VAL A 27 0.73 2.71 11.37
CA VAL A 27 1.87 2.92 12.25
C VAL A 27 2.59 4.19 11.81
N PHE A 28 2.52 5.21 12.65
CA PHE A 28 3.28 6.44 12.48
C PHE A 28 4.47 6.43 13.43
N SER A 29 5.63 6.86 12.97
CA SER A 29 6.79 6.96 13.84
C SER A 29 7.74 8.07 13.36
N PRO A 30 8.10 9.02 14.23
CA PRO A 30 9.10 10.03 13.91
C PRO A 30 10.49 9.42 13.64
N SER A 31 10.67 8.14 13.95
CA SER A 31 11.91 7.42 13.65
C SER A 31 11.92 6.80 12.26
N PHE A 32 10.83 6.81 11.51
CA PHE A 32 10.86 6.45 10.09
C PHE A 32 11.66 7.53 9.35
N LYS A 33 12.67 7.09 8.61
CA LYS A 33 13.55 8.02 7.87
C LYS A 33 13.08 8.25 6.43
N ILE A 34 12.30 7.33 5.91
CA ILE A 34 11.90 7.27 4.49
C ILE A 34 10.39 7.33 4.38
N TYR A 35 9.67 6.52 5.18
CA TYR A 35 8.22 6.42 5.11
C TYR A 35 7.53 7.43 6.02
N GLU A 36 6.51 8.11 5.50
CA GLU A 36 5.59 8.94 6.28
C GLU A 36 4.74 8.07 7.20
N SER A 37 4.25 6.98 6.66
CA SER A 37 3.45 6.00 7.40
C SER A 37 3.70 4.58 6.90
N VAL A 38 3.39 3.63 7.77
CA VAL A 38 3.36 2.21 7.44
C VAL A 38 2.03 1.63 7.88
N THR A 39 1.39 0.89 6.99
CA THR A 39 0.16 0.16 7.28
C THR A 39 0.46 -1.32 7.42
N VAL A 40 -0.10 -1.95 8.45
CA VAL A 40 0.06 -3.38 8.71
C VAL A 40 -1.30 -4.04 8.66
N ALA A 41 -1.47 -5.03 7.80
CA ALA A 41 -2.67 -5.85 7.72
C ALA A 41 -2.53 -7.09 8.61
N LEU A 42 -3.49 -7.29 9.49
CA LEU A 42 -3.51 -8.34 10.50
C LEU A 42 -4.83 -9.10 10.47
N LYS A 43 -4.82 -10.35 10.92
CA LYS A 43 -6.04 -11.12 11.17
C LYS A 43 -6.54 -10.86 12.58
N GLU A 44 -7.85 -10.81 12.75
CA GLU A 44 -8.46 -10.65 14.07
C GLU A 44 -7.94 -11.70 15.06
N ASN A 45 -7.65 -11.26 16.28
CA ASN A 45 -7.08 -12.09 17.35
C ASN A 45 -5.74 -12.78 17.00
N SER A 46 -4.99 -12.19 16.08
CA SER A 46 -3.69 -12.71 15.63
C SER A 46 -2.71 -11.57 15.39
N PHE A 47 -1.43 -11.80 15.67
CA PHE A 47 -0.32 -10.91 15.29
C PHE A 47 0.35 -11.34 13.99
N LYS A 48 -0.24 -12.30 13.27
CA LYS A 48 0.27 -12.70 11.96
C LYS A 48 0.04 -11.56 10.96
N ILE A 49 1.14 -11.08 10.38
CA ILE A 49 1.11 -10.03 9.34
C ILE A 49 0.77 -10.69 8.01
N TYR A 50 -0.23 -10.18 7.34
CA TYR A 50 -0.69 -10.62 6.02
C TYR A 50 -0.34 -9.64 4.91
N GLY A 51 -0.15 -8.39 5.25
CA GLY A 51 0.29 -7.35 4.34
C GLY A 51 0.99 -6.22 5.07
N LEU A 52 1.89 -5.57 4.35
CA LEU A 52 2.62 -4.39 4.80
C LEU A 52 2.65 -3.38 3.67
N SER A 53 2.35 -2.13 3.96
CA SER A 53 2.47 -1.02 3.02
C SER A 53 3.21 0.14 3.64
N GLY A 54 4.12 0.75 2.88
CA GLY A 54 4.79 1.99 3.25
C GLY A 54 4.44 3.09 2.26
N VAL A 55 4.27 4.32 2.75
CA VAL A 55 3.95 5.50 1.95
C VAL A 55 5.07 6.52 2.06
N ILE A 56 5.47 7.06 0.92
CA ILE A 56 6.43 8.17 0.80
C ILE A 56 5.73 9.29 0.04
N ILE A 57 5.67 10.49 0.62
CA ILE A 57 5.10 11.67 -0.04
C ILE A 57 6.01 12.08 -1.21
N MET A 58 5.40 12.31 -2.36
CA MET A 58 6.08 12.74 -3.58
C MET A 58 5.21 13.73 -4.34
N ASN A 59 5.59 14.99 -4.32
CA ASN A 59 4.79 16.10 -4.89
C ASN A 59 4.94 16.27 -6.41
N ASP A 60 5.61 15.36 -7.08
CA ASP A 60 5.82 15.38 -8.52
C ASP A 60 5.61 13.96 -9.08
N PHE A 61 4.64 13.84 -9.98
CA PHE A 61 4.23 12.53 -10.50
C PHE A 61 5.30 11.89 -11.41
N ASP A 62 6.03 12.69 -12.20
CA ASP A 62 7.09 12.15 -13.06
C ASP A 62 8.26 11.63 -12.23
N ASN A 63 8.67 12.37 -11.20
CA ASN A 63 9.67 11.90 -10.24
C ASN A 63 9.20 10.64 -9.49
N CYS A 64 7.91 10.55 -9.18
CA CYS A 64 7.33 9.33 -8.61
C CYS A 64 7.47 8.14 -9.57
N LEU A 65 7.18 8.32 -10.86
CA LEU A 65 7.30 7.27 -11.87
C LEU A 65 8.76 6.79 -12.04
N GLU A 66 9.73 7.70 -11.97
CA GLU A 66 11.16 7.35 -11.99
C GLU A 66 11.54 6.55 -10.75
N LYS A 67 11.14 7.02 -9.56
CA LYS A 67 11.39 6.31 -8.30
C LYS A 67 10.74 4.93 -8.26
N LYS A 68 9.53 4.82 -8.80
CA LYS A 68 8.82 3.54 -8.97
C LYS A 68 9.66 2.55 -9.79
N LYS A 69 10.27 2.97 -10.91
CA LYS A 69 11.13 2.10 -11.73
C LYS A 69 12.35 1.60 -10.97
N GLU A 70 13.00 2.46 -10.19
CA GLU A 70 14.14 2.07 -9.34
C GLU A 70 13.72 0.97 -8.36
N ILE A 71 12.62 1.19 -7.63
CA ILE A 71 12.10 0.24 -6.63
C ILE A 71 11.73 -1.09 -7.28
N ILE A 72 11.08 -1.09 -8.45
CA ILE A 72 10.74 -2.30 -9.20
C ILE A 72 12.00 -3.08 -9.56
N ASN A 73 13.04 -2.39 -10.04
CA ASN A 73 14.30 -3.04 -10.38
C ASN A 73 14.97 -3.65 -9.15
N ASP A 74 14.99 -2.95 -8.01
CA ASP A 74 15.57 -3.44 -6.76
C ASP A 74 14.83 -4.69 -6.26
N ILE A 75 13.49 -4.67 -6.27
CA ILE A 75 12.69 -5.84 -5.89
C ILE A 75 12.96 -7.00 -6.84
N SER A 76 12.92 -6.77 -8.18
CA SER A 76 13.13 -7.81 -9.18
C SER A 76 14.55 -8.38 -9.19
N SER A 77 15.55 -7.62 -8.75
CA SER A 77 16.91 -8.12 -8.58
C SER A 77 17.09 -9.00 -7.34
N THR A 78 16.22 -8.83 -6.35
CA THR A 78 16.28 -9.54 -5.07
C THR A 78 15.38 -10.77 -5.03
N PHE A 79 14.24 -10.70 -5.67
CA PHE A 79 13.21 -11.73 -5.68
C PHE A 79 12.91 -12.18 -7.10
N SER A 80 12.71 -13.48 -7.30
CA SER A 80 12.12 -13.99 -8.53
C SER A 80 10.67 -13.51 -8.64
N THR A 81 10.40 -12.62 -9.58
CA THR A 81 9.08 -12.01 -9.77
C THR A 81 8.66 -11.99 -11.23
N GLN A 82 7.35 -12.07 -11.46
CA GLN A 82 6.72 -11.74 -12.73
C GLN A 82 6.10 -10.35 -12.66
N ASN A 83 6.53 -9.43 -13.50
CA ASN A 83 6.03 -8.07 -13.53
C ASN A 83 4.74 -7.97 -14.35
N ILE A 84 3.73 -7.32 -13.77
CA ILE A 84 2.47 -6.98 -14.42
C ILE A 84 2.29 -5.47 -14.31
N ASP A 85 2.52 -4.76 -15.41
CA ASP A 85 2.24 -3.32 -15.46
C ASP A 85 0.74 -3.09 -15.68
N ARG A 86 0.10 -2.40 -14.74
CA ARG A 86 -1.31 -2.00 -14.82
C ARG A 86 -1.50 -0.66 -15.52
N GLY A 87 -0.41 0.05 -15.80
CA GLY A 87 -0.43 1.36 -16.41
C GLY A 87 -1.04 2.45 -15.54
N THR A 88 -1.42 3.55 -16.18
CA THR A 88 -2.06 4.69 -15.50
C THR A 88 -3.57 4.63 -15.66
N VAL A 89 -4.27 4.67 -14.55
CA VAL A 89 -5.74 4.62 -14.49
C VAL A 89 -6.28 5.78 -13.66
N LYS A 90 -7.52 6.20 -13.94
CA LYS A 90 -8.23 7.11 -13.05
C LYS A 90 -8.61 6.40 -11.78
N VAL A 91 -8.41 7.08 -10.65
CA VAL A 91 -8.89 6.60 -9.34
C VAL A 91 -10.32 7.10 -9.16
N GLN A 92 -11.22 6.18 -8.84
CA GLN A 92 -12.56 6.58 -8.40
C GLN A 92 -12.44 7.13 -6.99
N ASP A 93 -12.29 8.44 -6.88
CA ASP A 93 -12.26 9.14 -5.61
C ASP A 93 -13.65 9.71 -5.26
N LEU A 94 -13.79 10.15 -4.01
CA LEU A 94 -15.06 10.68 -3.51
C LEU A 94 -15.29 12.18 -3.85
N THR A 95 -14.51 12.73 -4.79
CA THR A 95 -14.58 14.15 -5.16
C THR A 95 -14.96 14.35 -6.62
N ASP A 96 -14.02 14.31 -7.54
CA ASP A 96 -14.23 14.63 -8.95
C ASP A 96 -13.68 13.58 -9.94
N ASN A 97 -13.16 12.48 -9.41
CA ASN A 97 -12.57 11.38 -10.19
C ASN A 97 -11.45 11.83 -11.15
N SER A 98 -10.73 12.91 -10.80
CA SER A 98 -9.59 13.38 -11.59
C SER A 98 -8.24 12.88 -11.08
N SER A 99 -8.21 12.27 -9.90
CA SER A 99 -7.02 11.59 -9.37
C SER A 99 -6.58 10.45 -10.28
N ILE A 100 -5.27 10.27 -10.42
CA ILE A 100 -4.69 9.21 -11.24
C ILE A 100 -3.76 8.32 -10.41
N ARG A 101 -3.62 7.06 -10.87
CA ARG A 101 -2.71 6.08 -10.27
C ARG A 101 -1.98 5.34 -11.37
N ASN A 102 -0.68 5.20 -11.22
CA ASN A 102 0.13 4.31 -12.04
C ASN A 102 0.67 3.18 -11.16
N GLN A 103 0.35 1.93 -11.50
CA GLN A 103 0.63 0.76 -10.66
C GLN A 103 1.35 -0.34 -11.45
N THR A 104 2.31 -0.97 -10.78
CA THR A 104 2.92 -2.24 -11.22
C THR A 104 2.83 -3.24 -10.09
N GLU A 105 2.42 -4.45 -10.41
CA GLU A 105 2.42 -5.61 -9.53
C GLU A 105 3.57 -6.54 -9.90
N LEU A 106 4.24 -7.10 -8.89
CA LEU A 106 5.31 -8.07 -9.05
C LEU A 106 4.87 -9.34 -8.33
N LEU A 107 4.43 -10.33 -9.09
CA LEU A 107 3.99 -11.61 -8.53
C LEU A 107 5.19 -12.40 -8.06
N LEU A 108 5.16 -12.88 -6.84
CA LEU A 108 6.16 -13.78 -6.28
C LEU A 108 5.98 -15.20 -6.83
N GLU A 109 7.08 -15.87 -7.08
CA GLU A 109 7.06 -17.29 -7.45
C GLU A 109 6.33 -18.15 -6.41
N ASN A 110 5.84 -19.31 -6.86
CA ASN A 110 5.13 -20.28 -6.03
C ASN A 110 3.85 -19.74 -5.36
N ASP A 111 3.25 -18.72 -5.96
CA ASP A 111 1.98 -18.12 -5.50
C ASP A 111 2.03 -17.62 -4.03
N LEU A 112 3.20 -17.14 -3.60
CA LEU A 112 3.41 -16.67 -2.23
C LEU A 112 2.70 -15.34 -1.95
N GLY A 113 2.41 -14.57 -3.00
CA GLY A 113 1.80 -13.24 -2.92
C GLY A 113 2.38 -12.29 -3.94
N LEU A 114 2.32 -11.00 -3.67
CA LEU A 114 2.83 -9.97 -4.58
C LEU A 114 3.40 -8.76 -3.85
N PHE A 115 4.28 -8.04 -4.55
CA PHE A 115 4.52 -6.63 -4.29
C PHE A 115 3.65 -5.77 -5.19
N SER A 116 3.21 -4.63 -4.68
CA SER A 116 2.56 -3.58 -5.46
C SER A 116 3.30 -2.28 -5.26
N VAL A 117 3.73 -1.65 -6.34
CA VAL A 117 4.36 -0.32 -6.33
C VAL A 117 3.50 0.62 -7.15
N GLN A 118 3.00 1.67 -6.52
CA GLN A 118 2.08 2.59 -7.16
C GLN A 118 2.40 4.04 -6.84
N CYS A 119 2.32 4.90 -7.86
CA CYS A 119 2.29 6.34 -7.75
C CYS A 119 0.85 6.82 -7.80
N THR A 120 0.45 7.68 -6.88
CA THR A 120 -0.88 8.32 -6.88
C THR A 120 -0.70 9.83 -6.89
N ASP A 121 -1.37 10.47 -7.85
CA ASP A 121 -1.52 11.93 -7.98
C ASP A 121 -2.98 12.24 -7.64
N TRP A 122 -3.18 12.83 -6.47
CA TRP A 122 -4.50 13.17 -5.97
C TRP A 122 -4.98 14.49 -6.58
N SER A 123 -6.25 14.55 -6.90
CA SER A 123 -6.86 15.81 -7.32
C SER A 123 -6.79 16.86 -6.21
N LYS A 124 -6.64 18.14 -6.57
CA LYS A 124 -6.64 19.23 -5.59
C LYS A 124 -7.86 19.21 -4.67
N LYS A 125 -9.01 18.79 -5.17
CA LYS A 125 -10.22 18.63 -4.35
C LYS A 125 -10.09 17.53 -3.31
N SER A 126 -9.42 16.43 -3.66
CA SER A 126 -9.15 15.34 -2.73
C SER A 126 -8.12 15.74 -1.68
N GLU A 127 -7.07 16.46 -2.08
CA GLU A 127 -6.09 17.04 -1.16
C GLU A 127 -6.74 18.01 -0.16
N GLU A 128 -7.53 18.97 -0.65
CA GLU A 128 -8.19 19.97 0.20
C GLU A 128 -9.23 19.35 1.15
N LYS A 129 -9.99 18.35 0.67
CA LYS A 129 -11.10 17.78 1.43
C LYS A 129 -10.65 16.74 2.46
N TYR A 130 -9.65 15.94 2.12
CA TYR A 130 -9.24 14.77 2.92
C TYR A 130 -7.83 14.91 3.50
N GLY A 131 -7.06 15.93 3.09
CA GLY A 131 -5.66 16.08 3.50
C GLY A 131 -4.74 15.02 2.88
N TRP A 132 -5.15 14.41 1.75
CA TRP A 132 -4.31 13.45 1.05
C TRP A 132 -3.17 14.18 0.33
N SER A 133 -2.04 13.49 0.15
CA SER A 133 -0.88 14.02 -0.57
C SER A 133 -0.44 13.03 -1.63
N ASP A 134 0.07 13.55 -2.73
CA ASP A 134 0.68 12.74 -3.77
C ASP A 134 1.77 11.87 -3.19
N ASN A 135 1.82 10.63 -3.64
CA ASN A 135 2.67 9.66 -2.98
C ASN A 135 3.09 8.50 -3.89
N ILE A 136 4.17 7.84 -3.47
CA ILE A 136 4.45 6.46 -3.86
C ILE A 136 4.12 5.55 -2.68
N SER A 137 3.37 4.49 -2.94
CA SER A 137 3.15 3.43 -1.97
C SER A 137 3.77 2.11 -2.44
N ILE A 138 4.40 1.43 -1.50
CA ILE A 138 5.07 0.15 -1.71
C ILE A 138 4.43 -0.83 -0.75
N SER A 139 3.85 -1.88 -1.30
CA SER A 139 3.11 -2.87 -0.51
C SER A 139 3.61 -4.28 -0.81
N VAL A 140 3.59 -5.13 0.20
CA VAL A 140 3.77 -6.56 0.05
C VAL A 140 2.56 -7.27 0.65
N TYR A 141 1.97 -8.18 -0.10
CA TYR A 141 0.76 -8.91 0.26
C TYR A 141 1.01 -10.41 0.19
N SER A 142 0.59 -11.14 1.22
CA SER A 142 0.47 -12.60 1.10
C SER A 142 -0.66 -12.95 0.13
N LYS A 143 -0.61 -14.14 -0.43
CA LYS A 143 -1.69 -14.64 -1.31
C LYS A 143 -3.05 -14.66 -0.63
N GLU A 144 -3.08 -14.99 0.66
CA GLU A 144 -4.32 -14.99 1.46
C GLU A 144 -4.91 -13.56 1.52
N TYR A 145 -4.07 -12.55 1.72
CA TYR A 145 -4.53 -11.17 1.79
C TYR A 145 -4.96 -10.62 0.42
N GLU A 146 -4.23 -10.95 -0.63
CA GLU A 146 -4.63 -10.62 -2.00
C GLU A 146 -6.02 -11.16 -2.32
N ASN A 147 -6.27 -12.43 -2.03
CA ASN A 147 -7.56 -13.07 -2.26
C ASN A 147 -8.67 -12.41 -1.44
N PHE A 148 -8.39 -12.07 -0.18
CA PHE A 148 -9.33 -11.34 0.66
C PHE A 148 -9.69 -9.97 0.06
N LEU A 149 -8.70 -9.18 -0.36
CA LEU A 149 -8.94 -7.86 -0.97
C LEU A 149 -9.78 -7.94 -2.25
N ARG A 150 -9.60 -8.98 -3.05
CA ARG A 150 -10.32 -9.16 -4.32
C ARG A 150 -11.77 -9.65 -4.15
N ASN A 151 -12.07 -10.39 -3.10
CA ASN A 151 -13.32 -11.14 -3.01
C ASN A 151 -14.18 -10.83 -1.78
N GLU A 152 -13.62 -10.25 -0.71
CA GLU A 152 -14.29 -10.15 0.58
C GLU A 152 -14.19 -8.77 1.26
N ALA A 153 -13.30 -7.89 0.82
CA ALA A 153 -13.02 -6.64 1.53
C ALA A 153 -14.05 -5.54 1.24
N TYR A 154 -14.66 -5.56 0.05
CA TYR A 154 -15.54 -4.50 -0.46
C TYR A 154 -16.78 -5.07 -1.15
#